data_d1a161e64ec42ded0c185e7b60abd415
#
_entry.id   d1a161e64ec42ded0c185e7b60abd415
#
_cell.length_a   1.000
_cell.length_b   1.000
_cell.length_c   1.000
_cell.angle_alpha   90.00
_cell.angle_beta   90.00
_cell.angle_gamma   90.00
#
_symmetry.space_group_name_H-M   'P 1'
#
loop_
_entity.id
_entity.type
_entity.pdbx_description
1 polymer ?
#
loop_
_entity_poly.entity_id
_entity_poly.type
_entity_poly.pdbx_seq_one_letter_code
_entity_poly.pdbx_strand_id
1 'polypeptide(L)'
;MEAVIISTSADLTDLSKDTKAIAFSFRPSQSDLIQAVKKCRGLKKVLISGGYELHVAEASKRMLEVMGIELIFRDLGIQGQKTRTMEV
;
A
#
# COMPACT_ATOMS: atom_id res chain seq x y z
N MET A 1 14.19 0.57 3.34
CA MET A 1 13.20 -0.50 3.01
C MET A 1 12.54 -0.16 1.69
N GLU A 2 12.52 -1.11 0.76
CA GLU A 2 11.87 -0.90 -0.52
C GLU A 2 10.38 -1.21 -0.44
N ALA A 3 9.56 -0.33 -0.99
CA ALA A 3 8.13 -0.55 -1.14
C ALA A 3 7.82 -0.94 -2.58
N VAL A 4 6.98 -1.95 -2.77
CA VAL A 4 6.51 -2.35 -4.10
C VAL A 4 5.38 -1.40 -4.51
N ILE A 5 5.49 -0.82 -5.69
CA ILE A 5 4.49 0.12 -6.19
C ILE A 5 3.35 -0.65 -6.85
N ILE A 6 2.14 -0.39 -6.39
CA ILE A 6 0.91 -0.98 -6.92
C ILE A 6 0.16 0.11 -7.67
N SER A 7 0.03 -0.06 -8.97
CA SER A 7 -0.62 0.94 -9.84
C SER A 7 -2.06 0.58 -10.19
N THR A 8 -2.41 -0.72 -10.10
CA THR A 8 -3.77 -1.20 -10.31
C THR A 8 -4.06 -2.32 -9.33
N SER A 9 -5.34 -2.62 -9.14
CA SER A 9 -5.71 -3.76 -8.28
C SER A 9 -5.16 -5.08 -8.80
N ALA A 10 -4.97 -5.20 -10.12
CA ALA A 10 -4.41 -6.42 -10.71
C ALA A 10 -2.98 -6.67 -10.26
N ASP A 11 -2.22 -5.61 -9.95
CA ASP A 11 -0.84 -5.74 -9.50
C ASP A 11 -0.72 -6.46 -8.16
N LEU A 12 -1.81 -6.51 -7.39
CA LEU A 12 -1.82 -7.20 -6.10
C LEU A 12 -1.56 -8.70 -6.25
N THR A 13 -1.91 -9.27 -7.40
CA THR A 13 -1.71 -10.70 -7.65
C THR A 13 -0.22 -11.07 -7.75
N ASP A 14 0.63 -10.08 -8.04
CA ASP A 14 2.07 -10.31 -8.22
C ASP A 14 2.87 -10.10 -6.93
N LEU A 15 2.21 -9.73 -5.83
CA LEU A 15 2.91 -9.50 -4.57
C LEU A 15 3.42 -10.80 -3.97
N SER A 16 4.63 -10.72 -3.40
CA SER A 16 5.24 -11.82 -2.67
C SER A 16 4.78 -11.82 -1.22
N LYS A 17 4.71 -13.00 -0.61
CA LYS A 17 4.43 -13.12 0.83
C LYS A 17 5.51 -12.45 1.68
N ASP A 18 6.68 -12.20 1.11
CA ASP A 18 7.82 -11.59 1.80
C ASP A 18 7.88 -10.08 1.64
N THR A 19 6.92 -9.48 0.93
CA THR A 19 6.86 -8.03 0.75
C THR A 19 6.63 -7.35 2.09
N LYS A 20 7.48 -6.38 2.41
CA LYS A 20 7.43 -5.67 3.70
C LYS A 20 6.75 -4.31 3.61
N ALA A 21 6.73 -3.71 2.43
CA ALA A 21 6.15 -2.39 2.23
C ALA A 21 5.51 -2.31 0.85
N ILE A 22 4.38 -1.63 0.78
CA ILE A 22 3.60 -1.42 -0.46
C ILE A 22 3.30 0.06 -0.59
N ALA A 23 3.40 0.59 -1.82
CA ALA A 23 3.03 1.96 -2.12
C ALA A 23 1.92 1.93 -3.17
N PHE A 24 0.75 2.44 -2.82
CA PHE A 24 -0.39 2.53 -3.75
C PHE A 24 -0.33 3.86 -4.50
N SER A 25 -0.24 3.80 -5.84
CA SER A 25 -0.27 5.00 -6.68
C SER A 25 -1.69 5.42 -7.05
N PHE A 26 -2.68 4.68 -6.56
CA PHE A 26 -4.10 4.99 -6.72
C PHE A 26 -4.79 4.86 -5.37
N ARG A 27 -6.06 5.29 -5.29
CA ARG A 27 -6.82 5.15 -4.05
C ARG A 27 -7.22 3.68 -3.85
N PRO A 28 -6.63 2.97 -2.89
CA PRO A 28 -6.99 1.57 -2.67
C PRO A 28 -8.36 1.46 -2.02
N SER A 29 -9.14 0.46 -2.45
CA SER A 29 -10.38 0.11 -1.78
C SER A 29 -10.06 -0.70 -0.51
N GLN A 30 -11.07 -0.88 0.34
CA GLN A 30 -10.91 -1.76 1.50
C GLN A 30 -10.54 -3.17 1.06
N SER A 31 -11.14 -3.65 -0.03
CA SER A 31 -10.81 -4.96 -0.60
C SER A 31 -9.34 -5.05 -1.01
N ASP A 32 -8.82 -4.00 -1.64
CA ASP A 32 -7.41 -3.96 -2.05
C ASP A 32 -6.48 -4.09 -0.84
N LEU A 33 -6.78 -3.38 0.24
CA LEU A 33 -5.98 -3.41 1.45
C LEU A 33 -6.05 -4.78 2.12
N ILE A 34 -7.22 -5.38 2.17
CA ILE A 34 -7.41 -6.71 2.74
C ILE A 34 -6.60 -7.74 1.95
N GLN A 35 -6.64 -7.68 0.61
CA GLN A 35 -5.87 -8.59 -0.23
C GLN A 35 -4.37 -8.44 0.00
N ALA A 36 -3.90 -7.20 0.11
CA ALA A 36 -2.48 -6.94 0.36
C ALA A 36 -2.04 -7.54 1.68
N VAL A 37 -2.82 -7.35 2.72
CA VAL A 37 -2.51 -7.86 4.06
C VAL A 37 -2.51 -9.39 4.08
N LYS A 38 -3.48 -10.01 3.42
CA LYS A 38 -3.56 -11.48 3.36
C LYS A 38 -2.39 -12.07 2.60
N LYS A 39 -1.95 -11.41 1.55
CA LYS A 39 -0.90 -11.93 0.69
C LYS A 39 0.50 -11.71 1.26
N CYS A 40 0.70 -10.57 1.91
CA CYS A 40 2.01 -10.17 2.45
C CYS A 40 2.00 -10.31 3.97
N ARG A 41 2.30 -11.51 4.46
CA ARG A 41 2.22 -11.82 5.89
C ARG A 41 3.16 -10.98 6.75
N GLY A 42 4.27 -10.53 6.18
CA GLY A 42 5.24 -9.71 6.90
C GLY A 42 5.12 -8.23 6.61
N LEU A 43 4.00 -7.79 6.05
CA LEU A 43 3.80 -6.40 5.69
C LEU A 43 3.93 -5.49 6.90
N LYS A 44 4.74 -4.43 6.78
CA LYS A 44 5.02 -3.49 7.87
C LYS A 44 4.59 -2.07 7.55
N LYS A 45 4.58 -1.69 6.28
CA LYS A 45 4.27 -0.31 5.87
C LYS A 45 3.38 -0.30 4.63
N VAL A 46 2.40 0.60 4.64
CA VAL A 46 1.56 0.89 3.47
C VAL A 46 1.62 2.39 3.24
N LEU A 47 2.05 2.78 2.04
CA LEU A 47 2.11 4.18 1.63
C LEU A 47 0.99 4.46 0.64
N ILE A 48 0.30 5.58 0.86
CA ILE A 48 -0.78 6.04 -0.01
C ILE A 48 -0.56 7.51 -0.28
N SER A 49 -0.84 7.96 -1.51
CA SER A 49 -0.72 9.37 -1.85
C SER A 49 -1.52 10.23 -0.87
N GLY A 50 -0.92 11.32 -0.41
CA GLY A 50 -1.53 12.22 0.56
C GLY A 50 -2.87 12.78 0.13
N GLY A 51 -3.09 12.89 -1.18
CA GLY A 51 -4.38 13.36 -1.71
C GLY A 51 -5.55 12.43 -1.42
N TYR A 52 -5.29 11.20 -1.04
CA TYR A 52 -6.33 10.21 -0.75
C TYR A 52 -6.60 10.02 0.75
N GLU A 53 -5.93 10.77 1.60
CA GLU A 53 -6.04 10.56 3.06
C GLU A 53 -7.50 10.60 3.56
N LEU A 54 -8.28 11.54 3.06
CA LEU A 54 -9.68 11.70 3.46
C LEU A 54 -10.61 10.67 2.82
N HIS A 55 -10.11 9.93 1.85
CA HIS A 55 -10.91 8.98 1.08
C HIS A 55 -10.66 7.53 1.46
N VAL A 56 -9.71 7.27 2.35
CA VAL A 56 -9.48 5.93 2.88
C VAL A 56 -10.38 5.73 4.10
N ALA A 57 -11.15 4.66 4.09
CA ALA A 57 -12.13 4.40 5.15
C ALA A 57 -11.45 4.24 6.51
N GLU A 58 -12.09 4.78 7.55
CA GLU A 58 -11.58 4.65 8.92
C GLU A 58 -11.43 3.19 9.34
N ALA A 59 -12.34 2.33 8.90
CA ALA A 59 -12.25 0.90 9.18
C ALA A 59 -10.95 0.31 8.63
N SER A 60 -10.55 0.73 7.43
CA SER A 60 -9.29 0.27 6.82
C SER A 60 -8.09 0.76 7.60
N LYS A 61 -8.10 2.04 8.02
CA LYS A 61 -7.02 2.61 8.81
C LYS A 61 -6.86 1.86 10.14
N ARG A 62 -7.99 1.57 10.80
CA ARG A 62 -7.99 0.86 12.08
C ARG A 62 -7.51 -0.57 11.93
N MET A 63 -7.91 -1.23 10.85
CA MET A 63 -7.47 -2.60 10.57
C MET A 63 -5.93 -2.65 10.48
N LEU A 64 -5.33 -1.74 9.73
CA LEU A 64 -3.89 -1.69 9.57
C LEU A 64 -3.19 -1.42 10.90
N GLU A 65 -3.74 -0.49 11.68
CA GLU A 65 -3.20 -0.16 12.99
C GLU A 65 -3.21 -1.37 13.93
N VAL A 66 -4.33 -2.09 13.99
CA VAL A 66 -4.47 -3.28 14.84
C VAL A 66 -3.48 -4.36 14.43
N MET A 67 -3.18 -4.46 13.15
CA MET A 67 -2.23 -5.44 12.62
C MET A 67 -0.77 -5.00 12.75
N GLY A 68 -0.52 -3.82 13.32
CA GLY A 68 0.83 -3.31 13.48
C GLY A 68 1.46 -2.82 12.20
N ILE A 69 0.64 -2.48 11.20
CA ILE A 69 1.12 -1.97 9.92
C ILE A 69 1.06 -0.45 9.94
N GLU A 70 2.20 0.19 9.66
CA GLU A 70 2.28 1.64 9.62
C GLU A 70 1.66 2.16 8.32
N LEU A 71 0.69 3.06 8.43
CA LEU A 71 0.04 3.70 7.29
C LEU A 71 0.61 5.09 7.12
N ILE A 72 1.16 5.38 5.95
CA ILE A 72 1.84 6.65 5.66
C ILE A 72 1.15 7.31 4.49
N PHE A 73 0.74 8.56 4.67
CA PHE A 73 0.18 9.38 3.61
C PHE A 73 1.21 10.44 3.23
N ARG A 74 1.67 10.41 1.97
CA ARG A 74 2.59 11.42 1.46
C ARG A 74 2.57 11.40 -0.05
N ASP A 75 3.09 12.46 -0.66
CA ASP A 75 3.25 12.51 -2.11
C ASP A 75 4.32 11.48 -2.50
N LEU A 76 3.94 10.52 -3.32
CA LEU A 76 4.83 9.43 -3.72
C LEU A 76 5.74 9.80 -4.88
N GLY A 77 5.39 10.82 -5.67
CA GLY A 77 6.23 11.29 -6.77
C GLY A 77 6.49 10.26 -7.86
N ILE A 78 5.56 9.32 -8.06
CA ILE A 78 5.76 8.19 -8.99
C ILE A 78 5.07 8.36 -10.32
N GLN A 79 4.68 9.56 -10.68
CA GLN A 79 4.00 9.83 -11.95
C GLN A 79 4.92 9.52 -13.13
N GLY A 80 4.42 8.74 -14.07
CA GLY A 80 5.14 8.42 -15.29
C GLY A 80 6.35 7.54 -15.12
N GLN A 81 6.61 7.04 -13.93
CA GLN A 81 7.75 6.18 -13.68
C GLN A 81 7.45 4.72 -14.00
N LYS A 82 8.46 4.05 -14.56
CA LYS A 82 8.37 2.62 -14.86
C LYS A 82 8.94 1.77 -13.73
N THR A 83 9.43 2.39 -12.67
CA THR A 83 9.98 1.69 -11.52
C THR A 83 8.89 0.95 -10.76
N ARG A 84 9.18 -0.27 -10.33
CA ARG A 84 8.23 -1.08 -9.57
C ARG A 84 8.41 -0.97 -8.07
N THR A 85 9.48 -0.32 -7.63
CA THR A 85 9.77 -0.15 -6.20
C THR A 85 10.20 1.27 -5.91
N MET A 86 10.07 1.68 -4.66
CA MET A 86 10.56 2.95 -4.17
C MET A 86 11.11 2.78 -2.77
N GLU A 87 12.06 3.62 -2.40
CA GLU A 87 12.65 3.59 -1.06
C GLU A 87 11.75 4.31 -0.07
N VAL A 88 11.56 3.73 1.09
CA VAL A 88 10.77 4.32 2.17
C VAL A 88 11.54 4.39 3.48
#